data_3862f5e8db84a1bc9c0d327639ca9350
#
_entry.id   3862f5e8db84a1bc9c0d327639ca9350
#
_cell.length_a   1.000
_cell.length_b   1.000
_cell.length_c   1.000
_cell.angle_alpha   90.00
_cell.angle_beta   90.00
_cell.angle_gamma   90.00
#
_symmetry.space_group_name_H-M   'P 1'
#
loop_
_entity.id
_entity.type
_entity.pdbx_description
1 polymer ?
#
loop_
_entity_poly.entity_id
_entity_poly.type
_entity_poly.pdbx_seq_one_letter_code
_entity_poly.pdbx_strand_id
1 'polypeptide(L)'
;MLTREIAQTIVLETSLRLNRNINIMDEKGIIIASGDSSRIDDIHEGALAVLKSGETLIISSNERGVWRGAHPGINLPIVFQDKIVGVIGITGNPKEIEELGGIVKMITELMIQEKFIASQLEWKMRTKEMIIEELLKSAPSYSNIERWLNLVGQNLREPFITAVIQMTDRTISNQSLISKIEELIGEKHCLVGFININRMFIAFSGYNEHESDKKLNSIYEALKKLKLTFRLAYSTPFISLSKFNQSYIDCDLALQISDEKEDFISFVEVEPKALIYKIDRVWGEKFTDRIMDKTIVKYSDTLDVFFKNNLNIQQTADDLYLHRNTLIYRLSKIEKDTGYDPKKFRDALTLQLALWSDKRLKSVEL
;
A
#
# COMPACT_ATOMS: atom_id res chain seq x y z
N MET A 1 -9.32 13.78 -21.86
CA MET A 1 -9.06 14.89 -20.93
C MET A 1 -10.36 15.49 -20.42
N LEU A 2 -11.04 16.32 -21.19
CA LEU A 2 -12.36 16.83 -20.83
C LEU A 2 -13.43 15.80 -21.23
N THR A 3 -13.82 14.93 -20.29
CA THR A 3 -14.85 13.92 -20.52
C THR A 3 -16.23 14.46 -20.18
N ARG A 4 -17.30 13.82 -20.70
CA ARG A 4 -18.68 14.18 -20.35
C ARG A 4 -18.93 14.15 -18.84
N GLU A 5 -18.35 13.20 -18.13
CA GLU A 5 -18.50 13.05 -16.67
C GLU A 5 -17.89 14.26 -15.92
N ILE A 6 -16.66 14.66 -16.29
CA ILE A 6 -16.00 15.84 -15.73
C ILE A 6 -16.81 17.09 -16.04
N ALA A 7 -17.21 17.27 -17.30
CA ALA A 7 -18.00 18.42 -17.74
C ALA A 7 -19.34 18.52 -17.01
N GLN A 8 -20.04 17.41 -16.81
CA GLN A 8 -21.31 17.37 -16.04
C GLN A 8 -21.11 17.77 -14.59
N THR A 9 -20.04 17.25 -13.93
CA THR A 9 -19.71 17.62 -12.55
C THR A 9 -19.46 19.13 -12.44
N ILE A 10 -18.69 19.71 -13.36
CA ILE A 10 -18.41 21.15 -13.39
C ILE A 10 -19.68 21.95 -13.57
N VAL A 11 -20.52 21.58 -14.55
CA VAL A 11 -21.77 22.30 -14.84
C VAL A 11 -22.72 22.26 -13.64
N LEU A 12 -22.88 21.10 -12.99
CA LEU A 12 -23.75 20.97 -11.80
C LEU A 12 -23.27 21.86 -10.66
N GLU A 13 -21.98 21.82 -10.34
CA GLU A 13 -21.40 22.58 -9.23
C GLU A 13 -21.43 24.09 -9.47
N THR A 14 -21.22 24.52 -10.71
CA THR A 14 -21.14 25.94 -11.05
C THR A 14 -22.52 26.54 -11.35
N SER A 15 -23.41 25.86 -12.07
CA SER A 15 -24.77 26.36 -12.39
C SER A 15 -25.61 26.58 -11.15
N LEU A 16 -25.55 25.65 -10.16
CA LEU A 16 -26.27 25.79 -8.89
C LEU A 16 -25.84 27.02 -8.08
N ARG A 17 -24.54 27.28 -8.04
CA ARG A 17 -23.97 28.37 -7.23
C ARG A 17 -24.14 29.74 -7.86
N LEU A 18 -24.10 29.79 -9.18
CA LEU A 18 -24.21 31.04 -9.92
C LEU A 18 -25.65 31.37 -10.35
N ASN A 19 -26.59 30.44 -10.21
CA ASN A 19 -27.96 30.56 -10.70
C ASN A 19 -28.02 30.99 -12.17
N ARG A 20 -27.12 30.40 -12.99
CA ARG A 20 -26.98 30.68 -14.43
C ARG A 20 -26.84 29.37 -15.18
N ASN A 21 -27.32 29.34 -16.43
CA ASN A 21 -27.09 28.20 -17.30
C ASN A 21 -25.67 28.22 -17.83
N ILE A 22 -24.92 27.14 -17.57
CA ILE A 22 -23.55 26.93 -18.03
C ILE A 22 -23.52 25.74 -18.97
N ASN A 23 -22.79 25.89 -20.07
CA ASN A 23 -22.56 24.84 -21.04
C ASN A 23 -21.07 24.59 -21.19
N ILE A 24 -20.69 23.33 -21.36
CA ILE A 24 -19.32 22.95 -21.71
C ILE A 24 -19.37 22.25 -23.06
N MET A 25 -18.56 22.72 -23.99
CA MET A 25 -18.38 22.17 -25.32
C MET A 25 -17.01 21.55 -25.49
N ASP A 26 -16.93 20.46 -26.23
CA ASP A 26 -15.68 19.78 -26.57
C ASP A 26 -14.88 20.52 -27.69
N GLU A 27 -13.78 19.91 -28.10
CA GLU A 27 -12.89 20.40 -29.16
C GLU A 27 -13.59 20.49 -30.56
N LYS A 28 -14.78 19.91 -30.71
CA LYS A 28 -15.58 19.94 -31.92
C LYS A 28 -16.73 20.94 -31.83
N GLY A 29 -16.87 21.66 -30.72
CA GLY A 29 -17.97 22.59 -30.46
C GLY A 29 -19.29 21.91 -30.10
N ILE A 30 -19.27 20.61 -29.76
CA ILE A 30 -20.46 19.88 -29.33
C ILE A 30 -20.67 20.10 -27.84
N ILE A 31 -21.87 20.40 -27.42
CA ILE A 31 -22.23 20.55 -26.00
C ILE A 31 -22.18 19.18 -25.32
N ILE A 32 -21.23 18.96 -24.48
CA ILE A 32 -21.04 17.71 -23.73
C ILE A 32 -21.65 17.75 -22.34
N ALA A 33 -21.91 18.95 -21.80
CA ALA A 33 -22.64 19.15 -20.55
C ALA A 33 -23.33 20.51 -20.57
N SER A 34 -24.54 20.58 -20.00
CA SER A 34 -25.36 21.77 -19.93
C SER A 34 -26.26 21.76 -18.70
N GLY A 35 -26.54 22.93 -18.14
CA GLY A 35 -27.61 23.11 -17.14
C GLY A 35 -29.00 22.89 -17.73
N ASP A 36 -29.14 22.96 -19.05
CA ASP A 36 -30.33 22.57 -19.83
C ASP A 36 -30.03 21.32 -20.62
N SER A 37 -30.52 20.18 -20.14
CA SER A 37 -30.24 18.85 -20.70
C SER A 37 -30.73 18.68 -22.17
N SER A 38 -31.69 19.49 -22.62
CA SER A 38 -32.20 19.45 -23.99
C SER A 38 -31.14 19.87 -25.02
N ARG A 39 -30.08 20.56 -24.58
CA ARG A 39 -29.02 21.10 -25.46
C ARG A 39 -27.81 20.19 -25.59
N ILE A 40 -27.77 19.12 -24.84
CA ILE A 40 -26.65 18.15 -24.92
C ILE A 40 -26.65 17.50 -26.32
N ASP A 41 -25.47 17.32 -26.88
CA ASP A 41 -25.20 16.83 -28.24
C ASP A 41 -25.46 17.82 -29.38
N ASP A 42 -25.96 19.03 -29.10
CA ASP A 42 -26.10 20.08 -30.09
C ASP A 42 -24.74 20.75 -30.41
N ILE A 43 -24.63 21.23 -31.65
CA ILE A 43 -23.45 22.05 -32.08
C ILE A 43 -23.67 23.49 -31.62
N HIS A 44 -22.63 24.07 -31.01
CA HIS A 44 -22.61 25.47 -30.59
C HIS A 44 -21.66 26.29 -31.49
N GLU A 45 -22.16 27.04 -32.46
CA GLU A 45 -21.37 27.79 -33.42
C GLU A 45 -20.46 28.83 -32.75
N GLY A 46 -20.93 29.48 -31.68
CA GLY A 46 -20.08 30.40 -30.90
C GLY A 46 -18.87 29.69 -30.27
N ALA A 47 -18.98 28.42 -29.88
CA ALA A 47 -17.83 27.65 -29.42
C ALA A 47 -16.83 27.34 -30.53
N LEU A 48 -17.31 27.05 -31.76
CA LEU A 48 -16.42 26.86 -32.91
C LEU A 48 -15.60 28.11 -33.22
N ALA A 49 -16.21 29.30 -33.09
CA ALA A 49 -15.51 30.58 -33.26
C ALA A 49 -14.40 30.75 -32.21
N VAL A 50 -14.68 30.45 -30.92
CA VAL A 50 -13.69 30.48 -29.81
C VAL A 50 -12.56 29.47 -30.04
N LEU A 51 -12.86 28.23 -30.44
CA LEU A 51 -11.88 27.21 -30.76
C LEU A 51 -10.92 27.61 -31.88
N LYS A 52 -11.44 28.37 -32.87
CA LYS A 52 -10.67 28.86 -34.03
C LYS A 52 -9.80 30.07 -33.68
N SER A 53 -10.33 31.04 -32.93
CA SER A 53 -9.59 32.29 -32.60
C SER A 53 -8.69 32.14 -31.37
N GLY A 54 -9.04 31.26 -30.45
CA GLY A 54 -8.41 31.18 -29.13
C GLY A 54 -8.87 32.27 -28.16
N GLU A 55 -9.76 33.17 -28.60
CA GLU A 55 -10.20 34.32 -27.83
C GLU A 55 -11.63 34.19 -27.30
N THR A 56 -11.94 34.94 -26.25
CA THR A 56 -13.29 35.00 -25.69
C THR A 56 -14.28 35.60 -26.69
N LEU A 57 -15.43 34.96 -26.85
CA LEU A 57 -16.55 35.48 -27.68
C LEU A 57 -17.70 35.92 -26.77
N ILE A 58 -18.08 37.18 -26.90
CA ILE A 58 -19.26 37.76 -26.28
C ILE A 58 -20.37 37.82 -27.30
N ILE A 59 -21.52 37.23 -26.99
CA ILE A 59 -22.71 37.24 -27.85
C ILE A 59 -23.77 38.14 -27.20
N SER A 60 -24.05 39.28 -27.84
CA SER A 60 -25.06 40.25 -27.36
C SER A 60 -26.46 39.85 -27.69
N SER A 61 -27.44 40.48 -27.02
CA SER A 61 -28.89 40.22 -27.31
C SER A 61 -29.27 40.60 -28.72
N ASN A 62 -28.58 41.54 -29.37
CA ASN A 62 -28.81 41.96 -30.75
C ASN A 62 -28.34 40.95 -31.78
N GLU A 63 -27.49 40.03 -31.39
CA GLU A 63 -26.93 38.95 -32.23
C GLU A 63 -27.68 37.62 -32.05
N ARG A 64 -28.84 37.67 -31.38
CA ARG A 64 -29.68 36.49 -31.18
C ARG A 64 -30.10 35.86 -32.51
N GLY A 65 -29.74 34.60 -32.72
CA GLY A 65 -30.02 33.86 -33.97
C GLY A 65 -28.92 33.98 -35.05
N VAL A 66 -27.90 34.82 -34.88
CA VAL A 66 -26.73 34.87 -35.77
C VAL A 66 -25.85 33.61 -35.59
N TRP A 67 -25.76 33.13 -34.37
CA TRP A 67 -24.98 31.95 -34.02
C TRP A 67 -25.90 30.78 -33.70
N ARG A 68 -25.89 29.74 -34.56
CA ARG A 68 -26.74 28.54 -34.35
C ARG A 68 -26.37 27.85 -33.04
N GLY A 69 -27.39 27.51 -32.25
CA GLY A 69 -27.20 26.82 -30.95
C GLY A 69 -26.65 27.71 -29.85
N ALA A 70 -26.44 29.03 -30.08
CA ALA A 70 -25.93 29.93 -29.05
C ALA A 70 -27.04 30.85 -28.51
N HIS A 71 -26.94 31.22 -27.26
CA HIS A 71 -27.73 32.22 -26.55
C HIS A 71 -26.83 33.43 -26.19
N PRO A 72 -27.43 34.62 -25.93
CA PRO A 72 -26.69 35.77 -25.42
C PRO A 72 -25.91 35.37 -24.15
N GLY A 73 -24.62 35.72 -24.10
CA GLY A 73 -23.74 35.30 -23.05
C GLY A 73 -22.27 35.47 -23.41
N ILE A 74 -21.41 34.77 -22.67
CA ILE A 74 -19.97 34.77 -22.87
C ILE A 74 -19.47 33.34 -23.11
N ASN A 75 -18.60 33.15 -24.08
CA ASN A 75 -17.95 31.88 -24.39
C ASN A 75 -16.41 32.03 -24.22
N LEU A 76 -15.80 31.23 -23.36
CA LEU A 76 -14.39 31.33 -23.04
C LEU A 76 -13.67 30.02 -23.37
N PRO A 77 -12.44 30.08 -23.92
CA PRO A 77 -11.65 28.88 -24.12
C PRO A 77 -11.22 28.28 -22.80
N ILE A 78 -11.37 26.96 -22.65
CA ILE A 78 -10.83 26.17 -21.55
C ILE A 78 -9.43 25.72 -21.98
N VAL A 79 -8.39 26.15 -21.24
CA VAL A 79 -6.99 25.85 -21.55
C VAL A 79 -6.46 24.82 -20.54
N PHE A 80 -5.80 23.79 -21.05
CA PHE A 80 -5.11 22.79 -20.24
C PHE A 80 -3.79 22.42 -20.92
N GLN A 81 -2.67 22.55 -20.21
CA GLN A 81 -1.30 22.30 -20.73
C GLN A 81 -1.05 23.05 -22.06
N ASP A 82 -1.37 24.34 -22.10
CA ASP A 82 -1.21 25.26 -23.24
C ASP A 82 -2.02 24.86 -24.49
N LYS A 83 -3.04 24.01 -24.34
CA LYS A 83 -3.96 23.62 -25.41
C LYS A 83 -5.39 23.95 -25.03
N ILE A 84 -6.17 24.42 -25.99
CA ILE A 84 -7.62 24.58 -25.81
C ILE A 84 -8.25 23.19 -25.89
N VAL A 85 -8.88 22.75 -24.77
CA VAL A 85 -9.50 21.43 -24.64
C VAL A 85 -11.03 21.48 -24.71
N GLY A 86 -11.57 22.67 -24.87
CA GLY A 86 -13.01 22.90 -24.98
C GLY A 86 -13.36 24.37 -24.78
N VAL A 87 -14.65 24.64 -24.66
CA VAL A 87 -15.18 25.99 -24.44
C VAL A 87 -16.22 25.93 -23.32
N ILE A 88 -16.21 26.92 -22.44
CA ILE A 88 -17.27 27.14 -21.46
C ILE A 88 -18.13 28.33 -21.87
N GLY A 89 -19.43 28.09 -21.94
CA GLY A 89 -20.43 29.13 -22.24
C GLY A 89 -21.26 29.44 -20.99
N ILE A 90 -21.46 30.72 -20.69
CA ILE A 90 -22.32 31.21 -19.62
C ILE A 90 -23.40 32.04 -20.23
N THR A 91 -24.67 31.64 -20.02
CA THR A 91 -25.83 32.33 -20.56
C THR A 91 -26.24 33.47 -19.63
N GLY A 92 -26.47 34.66 -20.18
CA GLY A 92 -26.90 35.84 -19.42
C GLY A 92 -26.59 37.17 -20.14
N ASN A 93 -26.88 38.28 -19.46
CA ASN A 93 -26.50 39.60 -19.95
C ASN A 93 -24.96 39.74 -19.86
N PRO A 94 -24.23 39.92 -21.00
CA PRO A 94 -22.79 39.99 -21.01
C PRO A 94 -22.18 40.97 -20.00
N LYS A 95 -22.79 42.13 -19.82
CA LYS A 95 -22.29 43.16 -18.86
C LYS A 95 -22.34 42.70 -17.41
N GLU A 96 -23.22 41.76 -17.06
CA GLU A 96 -23.34 41.24 -15.68
C GLU A 96 -22.48 40.01 -15.44
N ILE A 97 -22.09 39.30 -16.50
CA ILE A 97 -21.39 38.00 -16.36
C ILE A 97 -19.96 38.05 -16.83
N GLU A 98 -19.44 39.17 -17.36
CA GLU A 98 -18.08 39.28 -17.88
C GLU A 98 -17.05 39.05 -16.78
N GLU A 99 -17.18 39.66 -15.61
CA GLU A 99 -16.28 39.45 -14.47
C GLU A 99 -16.39 38.02 -13.91
N LEU A 100 -17.60 37.45 -13.90
CA LEU A 100 -17.81 36.07 -13.45
C LEU A 100 -17.22 35.06 -14.43
N GLY A 101 -17.18 35.37 -15.72
CA GLY A 101 -16.66 34.47 -16.76
C GLY A 101 -15.23 34.03 -16.51
N GLY A 102 -14.36 34.96 -16.14
CA GLY A 102 -12.97 34.66 -15.80
C GLY A 102 -12.83 33.75 -14.60
N ILE A 103 -13.64 33.96 -13.56
CA ILE A 103 -13.66 33.10 -12.36
C ILE A 103 -14.14 31.70 -12.69
N VAL A 104 -15.25 31.59 -13.47
CA VAL A 104 -15.80 30.28 -13.88
C VAL A 104 -14.80 29.50 -14.74
N LYS A 105 -14.14 30.18 -15.69
CA LYS A 105 -13.06 29.58 -16.47
C LYS A 105 -11.95 29.04 -15.57
N MET A 106 -11.44 29.87 -14.65
CA MET A 106 -10.37 29.47 -13.71
C MET A 106 -10.78 28.24 -12.86
N ILE A 107 -12.00 28.26 -12.31
CA ILE A 107 -12.51 27.11 -11.52
C ILE A 107 -12.58 25.85 -12.40
N THR A 108 -13.06 25.99 -13.64
CA THR A 108 -13.16 24.88 -14.59
C THR A 108 -11.79 24.27 -14.89
N GLU A 109 -10.79 25.13 -15.19
CA GLU A 109 -9.42 24.70 -15.46
C GLU A 109 -8.78 24.03 -14.25
N LEU A 110 -8.97 24.55 -13.03
CA LEU A 110 -8.52 23.94 -11.78
C LEU A 110 -9.17 22.58 -11.54
N MET A 111 -10.47 22.43 -11.77
CA MET A 111 -11.16 21.14 -11.61
C MET A 111 -10.66 20.09 -12.61
N ILE A 112 -10.39 20.49 -13.86
CA ILE A 112 -9.79 19.61 -14.88
C ILE A 112 -8.37 19.18 -14.43
N GLN A 113 -7.58 20.12 -13.95
CA GLN A 113 -6.24 19.84 -13.45
C GLN A 113 -6.24 18.88 -12.26
N GLU A 114 -7.12 19.08 -11.28
CA GLU A 114 -7.28 18.20 -10.12
C GLU A 114 -7.63 16.78 -10.56
N LYS A 115 -8.62 16.61 -11.43
CA LYS A 115 -9.03 15.31 -11.96
C LYS A 115 -7.90 14.62 -12.74
N PHE A 116 -7.15 15.38 -13.51
CA PHE A 116 -5.99 14.84 -14.24
C PHE A 116 -4.92 14.32 -13.28
N ILE A 117 -4.55 15.11 -12.26
CA ILE A 117 -3.57 14.70 -11.24
C ILE A 117 -4.05 13.46 -10.50
N ALA A 118 -5.32 13.41 -10.08
CA ALA A 118 -5.91 12.25 -9.42
C ALA A 118 -5.83 10.98 -10.29
N SER A 119 -6.16 11.11 -11.59
CA SER A 119 -6.05 10.00 -12.55
C SER A 119 -4.61 9.51 -12.75
N GLN A 120 -3.64 10.42 -12.80
CA GLN A 120 -2.21 10.08 -12.91
C GLN A 120 -1.71 9.34 -11.67
N LEU A 121 -2.12 9.78 -10.49
CA LEU A 121 -1.79 9.11 -9.23
C LEU A 121 -2.39 7.71 -9.16
N GLU A 122 -3.67 7.57 -9.52
CA GLU A 122 -4.34 6.27 -9.56
C GLU A 122 -3.66 5.30 -10.52
N TRP A 123 -3.34 5.76 -11.73
CA TRP A 123 -2.59 4.96 -12.71
C TRP A 123 -1.22 4.51 -12.17
N LYS A 124 -0.48 5.44 -11.52
CA LYS A 124 0.82 5.12 -10.92
C LYS A 124 0.70 4.08 -9.81
N MET A 125 -0.31 4.20 -8.96
CA MET A 125 -0.57 3.23 -7.89
C MET A 125 -0.91 1.85 -8.45
N ARG A 126 -1.83 1.76 -9.40
CA ARG A 126 -2.18 0.49 -10.06
C ARG A 126 -0.98 -0.16 -10.75
N THR A 127 -0.12 0.64 -11.39
CA THR A 127 1.09 0.11 -12.01
C THR A 127 2.06 -0.45 -10.97
N LYS A 128 2.23 0.21 -9.81
CA LYS A 128 3.02 -0.31 -8.70
C LYS A 128 2.47 -1.63 -8.16
N GLU A 129 1.14 -1.74 -8.00
CA GLU A 129 0.48 -2.98 -7.59
C GLU A 129 0.74 -4.12 -8.59
N MET A 130 0.63 -3.86 -9.89
CA MET A 130 0.97 -4.84 -10.93
C MET A 130 2.43 -5.30 -10.87
N ILE A 131 3.37 -4.39 -10.58
CA ILE A 131 4.79 -4.75 -10.41
C ILE A 131 4.95 -5.67 -9.19
N ILE A 132 4.32 -5.34 -8.07
CA ILE A 132 4.36 -6.16 -6.85
C ILE A 132 3.79 -7.54 -7.12
N GLU A 133 2.61 -7.63 -7.73
CA GLU A 133 2.00 -8.91 -8.10
C GLU A 133 2.92 -9.75 -8.98
N GLU A 134 3.58 -9.11 -9.96
CA GLU A 134 4.50 -9.81 -10.87
C GLU A 134 5.78 -10.28 -10.14
N LEU A 135 6.36 -9.45 -9.25
CA LEU A 135 7.53 -9.82 -8.43
C LEU A 135 7.25 -10.99 -7.49
N LEU A 136 6.01 -11.13 -7.04
CA LEU A 136 5.60 -12.19 -6.10
C LEU A 136 5.19 -13.49 -6.78
N LYS A 137 5.21 -13.57 -8.11
CA LYS A 137 4.98 -14.84 -8.83
C LYS A 137 6.17 -15.78 -8.69
N SER A 138 5.90 -17.09 -8.77
CA SER A 138 6.94 -18.12 -8.84
C SER A 138 7.80 -18.06 -10.12
N ALA A 139 7.23 -17.52 -11.20
CA ALA A 139 7.89 -17.31 -12.49
C ALA A 139 7.57 -15.91 -13.04
N PRO A 140 8.23 -14.86 -12.54
CA PRO A 140 7.96 -13.48 -12.94
C PRO A 140 8.52 -13.14 -14.32
N SER A 141 7.83 -12.22 -15.01
CA SER A 141 8.33 -11.63 -16.26
C SER A 141 9.20 -10.41 -15.98
N TYR A 142 10.52 -10.58 -15.93
CA TYR A 142 11.46 -9.49 -15.62
C TYR A 142 11.40 -8.35 -16.63
N SER A 143 11.17 -8.64 -17.92
CA SER A 143 11.02 -7.62 -18.97
C SER A 143 9.80 -6.71 -18.73
N ASN A 144 8.70 -7.25 -18.22
CA ASN A 144 7.54 -6.47 -17.84
C ASN A 144 7.83 -5.62 -16.61
N ILE A 145 8.47 -6.20 -15.57
CA ILE A 145 8.85 -5.50 -14.35
C ILE A 145 9.73 -4.30 -14.67
N GLU A 146 10.81 -4.47 -15.45
CA GLU A 146 11.71 -3.38 -15.83
C GLU A 146 10.99 -2.27 -16.60
N ARG A 147 10.14 -2.65 -17.57
CA ARG A 147 9.35 -1.69 -18.33
C ARG A 147 8.42 -0.88 -17.44
N TRP A 148 7.70 -1.54 -16.52
CA TRP A 148 6.76 -0.86 -15.62
C TRP A 148 7.47 0.00 -14.56
N LEU A 149 8.61 -0.44 -14.02
CA LEU A 149 9.45 0.37 -13.12
C LEU A 149 9.87 1.68 -13.81
N ASN A 150 10.33 1.60 -15.06
CA ASN A 150 10.68 2.78 -15.83
C ASN A 150 9.49 3.71 -16.05
N LEU A 151 8.28 3.17 -16.32
CA LEU A 151 7.07 3.97 -16.51
C LEU A 151 6.65 4.74 -15.24
N VAL A 152 6.84 4.16 -14.05
CA VAL A 152 6.53 4.83 -12.78
C VAL A 152 7.70 5.66 -12.22
N GLY A 153 8.84 5.69 -12.94
CA GLY A 153 10.02 6.45 -12.56
C GLY A 153 10.80 5.89 -11.37
N GLN A 154 10.69 4.57 -11.13
CA GLN A 154 11.43 3.87 -10.08
C GLN A 154 12.63 3.13 -10.65
N ASN A 155 13.68 3.00 -9.83
CA ASN A 155 14.93 2.33 -10.20
C ASN A 155 15.44 1.51 -9.03
N LEU A 156 15.02 0.24 -9.00
CA LEU A 156 15.48 -0.71 -7.98
C LEU A 156 16.89 -1.21 -8.34
N ARG A 157 17.83 -1.13 -7.42
CA ARG A 157 19.22 -1.58 -7.57
C ARG A 157 19.63 -2.45 -6.39
N GLU A 158 20.51 -3.40 -6.63
CA GLU A 158 21.07 -4.27 -5.59
C GLU A 158 21.81 -3.45 -4.50
N PRO A 159 21.80 -3.90 -3.26
CA PRO A 159 21.02 -5.01 -2.72
C PRO A 159 19.55 -4.67 -2.49
N PHE A 160 18.70 -5.69 -2.41
CA PHE A 160 17.26 -5.56 -2.15
C PHE A 160 16.91 -6.05 -0.75
N ILE A 161 15.88 -5.47 -0.16
CA ILE A 161 15.23 -5.96 1.07
C ILE A 161 13.73 -5.93 0.85
N THR A 162 13.05 -6.96 1.34
CA THR A 162 11.58 -7.02 1.42
C THR A 162 11.15 -6.81 2.87
N ALA A 163 10.13 -5.99 3.08
CA ALA A 163 9.41 -5.96 4.33
C ALA A 163 7.90 -6.14 4.08
N VAL A 164 7.25 -6.80 5.01
CA VAL A 164 5.80 -7.03 4.99
C VAL A 164 5.21 -6.48 6.28
N ILE A 165 4.23 -5.59 6.15
CA ILE A 165 3.50 -5.04 7.28
C ILE A 165 2.11 -5.66 7.30
N GLN A 166 1.78 -6.33 8.38
CA GLN A 166 0.44 -6.80 8.68
C GLN A 166 -0.24 -5.81 9.63
N MET A 167 -1.40 -5.30 9.25
CA MET A 167 -2.18 -4.34 10.04
C MET A 167 -3.55 -4.90 10.35
N THR A 168 -4.05 -4.65 11.56
CA THR A 168 -5.40 -5.06 11.98
C THR A 168 -6.41 -3.93 11.91
N ASP A 169 -5.95 -2.69 12.03
CA ASP A 169 -6.81 -1.51 12.07
C ASP A 169 -6.32 -0.41 11.12
N ARG A 170 -7.25 0.29 10.46
CA ARG A 170 -6.93 1.31 9.46
C ARG A 170 -7.75 2.57 9.68
N THR A 171 -7.15 3.53 10.31
CA THR A 171 -7.68 4.89 10.44
C THR A 171 -7.15 5.84 9.35
N ILE A 172 -6.15 5.41 8.57
CA ILE A 172 -5.43 6.22 7.60
C ILE A 172 -5.64 5.66 6.18
N SER A 173 -5.76 6.55 5.18
CA SER A 173 -5.91 6.14 3.79
C SER A 173 -4.67 5.40 3.29
N ASN A 174 -4.86 4.42 2.39
CA ASN A 174 -3.77 3.67 1.77
C ASN A 174 -2.74 4.59 1.13
N GLN A 175 -3.20 5.62 0.43
CA GLN A 175 -2.34 6.58 -0.27
C GLN A 175 -1.45 7.36 0.71
N SER A 176 -1.99 7.86 1.82
CA SER A 176 -1.21 8.58 2.82
C SER A 176 -0.14 7.69 3.46
N LEU A 177 -0.46 6.42 3.71
CA LEU A 177 0.49 5.47 4.28
C LEU A 177 1.61 5.12 3.30
N ILE A 178 1.27 4.84 2.05
CA ILE A 178 2.25 4.58 0.98
C ILE A 178 3.18 5.78 0.83
N SER A 179 2.63 6.99 0.67
CA SER A 179 3.42 8.21 0.50
C SER A 179 4.35 8.47 1.69
N LYS A 180 3.90 8.19 2.92
CA LYS A 180 4.72 8.35 4.11
C LYS A 180 5.91 7.38 4.14
N ILE A 181 5.71 6.14 3.74
CA ILE A 181 6.79 5.14 3.69
C ILE A 181 7.75 5.47 2.55
N GLU A 182 7.25 5.88 1.39
CA GLU A 182 8.07 6.30 0.25
C GLU A 182 8.93 7.53 0.58
N GLU A 183 8.41 8.48 1.35
CA GLU A 183 9.17 9.63 1.86
C GLU A 183 10.34 9.20 2.76
N LEU A 184 10.13 8.24 3.65
CA LEU A 184 11.14 7.73 4.60
C LEU A 184 12.25 6.96 3.90
N ILE A 185 11.90 6.15 2.89
CA ILE A 185 12.88 5.34 2.16
C ILE A 185 13.57 6.15 1.07
N GLY A 186 12.80 6.93 0.31
CA GLY A 186 13.16 7.60 -0.92
C GLY A 186 12.41 6.97 -2.10
N GLU A 187 11.47 7.72 -2.68
CA GLU A 187 10.50 7.23 -3.69
C GLU A 187 11.14 6.45 -4.85
N LYS A 188 12.32 6.87 -5.33
CA LYS A 188 13.00 6.22 -6.47
C LYS A 188 13.62 4.86 -6.13
N HIS A 189 13.84 4.58 -4.85
CA HIS A 189 14.56 3.42 -4.34
C HIS A 189 13.66 2.38 -3.67
N CYS A 190 12.36 2.57 -3.74
CA CYS A 190 11.40 1.65 -3.13
C CYS A 190 10.18 1.41 -4.00
N LEU A 191 9.56 0.26 -3.76
CA LEU A 191 8.26 -0.10 -4.29
C LEU A 191 7.37 -0.45 -3.10
N VAL A 192 6.30 0.33 -2.91
CA VAL A 192 5.38 0.19 -1.79
C VAL A 192 3.97 0.02 -2.32
N GLY A 193 3.24 -0.95 -1.81
CA GLY A 193 1.85 -1.17 -2.18
C GLY A 193 1.17 -2.22 -1.30
N PHE A 194 -0.15 -2.29 -1.42
CA PHE A 194 -0.94 -3.28 -0.71
C PHE A 194 -1.07 -4.56 -1.53
N ILE A 195 -0.83 -5.72 -0.90
CA ILE A 195 -1.11 -7.04 -1.49
C ILE A 195 -2.59 -7.41 -1.25
N ASN A 196 -3.09 -7.06 -0.09
CA ASN A 196 -4.50 -7.23 0.29
C ASN A 196 -4.90 -6.16 1.32
N ILE A 197 -6.13 -6.26 1.83
CA ILE A 197 -6.68 -5.28 2.77
C ILE A 197 -5.79 -5.06 4.00
N ASN A 198 -5.14 -6.08 4.53
CA ASN A 198 -4.40 -6.03 5.80
C ASN A 198 -2.89 -6.15 5.64
N ARG A 199 -2.37 -6.31 4.41
CA ARG A 199 -0.95 -6.53 4.15
C ARG A 199 -0.39 -5.54 3.16
N MET A 200 0.67 -4.86 3.58
CA MET A 200 1.47 -3.99 2.75
C MET A 200 2.82 -4.65 2.47
N PHE A 201 3.22 -4.59 1.21
CA PHE A 201 4.54 -5.00 0.73
C PHE A 201 5.42 -3.79 0.53
N ILE A 202 6.68 -3.91 0.94
CA ILE A 202 7.71 -2.91 0.75
C ILE A 202 8.93 -3.63 0.18
N ALA A 203 9.38 -3.22 -0.99
CA ALA A 203 10.70 -3.52 -1.51
C ALA A 203 11.52 -2.24 -1.52
N PHE A 204 12.71 -2.25 -0.97
CA PHE A 204 13.65 -1.14 -1.10
C PHE A 204 15.04 -1.65 -1.45
N SER A 205 15.87 -0.77 -2.00
CA SER A 205 17.03 -1.19 -2.76
C SER A 205 18.15 -0.15 -2.74
N GLY A 206 19.38 -0.62 -2.97
CA GLY A 206 20.54 0.23 -3.13
C GLY A 206 21.12 0.78 -1.82
N TYR A 207 20.70 0.27 -0.68
CA TYR A 207 21.18 0.66 0.64
C TYR A 207 22.08 -0.44 1.23
N ASN A 208 23.16 -0.06 1.89
CA ASN A 208 23.93 -1.01 2.69
C ASN A 208 23.15 -1.46 3.93
N GLU A 209 23.65 -2.46 4.66
CA GLU A 209 22.97 -3.05 5.80
C GLU A 209 22.60 -2.01 6.88
N HIS A 210 23.55 -1.16 7.27
CA HIS A 210 23.33 -0.13 8.28
C HIS A 210 22.29 0.92 7.87
N GLU A 211 22.30 1.33 6.59
CA GLU A 211 21.30 2.25 6.04
C GLU A 211 19.92 1.60 6.00
N SER A 212 19.87 0.32 5.64
CA SER A 212 18.63 -0.46 5.59
C SER A 212 18.01 -0.59 6.98
N ASP A 213 18.79 -0.88 7.99
CA ASP A 213 18.34 -0.95 9.39
C ASP A 213 17.77 0.40 9.87
N LYS A 214 18.45 1.50 9.54
CA LYS A 214 17.94 2.84 9.85
C LYS A 214 16.59 3.12 9.18
N LYS A 215 16.44 2.72 7.91
CA LYS A 215 15.17 2.88 7.17
C LYS A 215 14.05 2.05 7.77
N LEU A 216 14.32 0.78 8.07
CA LEU A 216 13.36 -0.12 8.74
C LEU A 216 12.92 0.43 10.09
N ASN A 217 13.86 0.84 10.93
CA ASN A 217 13.54 1.47 12.21
C ASN A 217 12.73 2.77 12.04
N SER A 218 13.05 3.60 11.04
CA SER A 218 12.31 4.82 10.76
C SER A 218 10.86 4.54 10.35
N ILE A 219 10.63 3.49 9.55
CA ILE A 219 9.30 3.03 9.18
C ILE A 219 8.54 2.57 10.42
N TYR A 220 9.16 1.71 11.22
CA TYR A 220 8.56 1.18 12.44
C TYR A 220 8.14 2.28 13.41
N GLU A 221 9.02 3.23 13.70
CA GLU A 221 8.74 4.37 14.58
C GLU A 221 7.65 5.29 14.00
N ALA A 222 7.62 5.50 12.69
CA ALA A 222 6.58 6.28 12.04
C ALA A 222 5.20 5.63 12.19
N LEU A 223 5.11 4.31 12.00
CA LEU A 223 3.87 3.55 12.18
C LEU A 223 3.39 3.57 13.64
N LYS A 224 4.29 3.46 14.61
CA LYS A 224 3.97 3.62 16.04
C LYS A 224 3.40 5.01 16.37
N LYS A 225 4.01 6.06 15.82
CA LYS A 225 3.51 7.45 16.00
C LYS A 225 2.09 7.63 15.43
N LEU A 226 1.74 6.89 14.39
CA LEU A 226 0.40 6.88 13.81
C LEU A 226 -0.61 6.06 14.64
N LYS A 227 -0.18 5.44 15.74
CA LYS A 227 -0.98 4.59 16.64
C LYS A 227 -1.69 3.44 15.91
N LEU A 228 -1.07 2.91 14.89
CA LEU A 228 -1.56 1.72 14.17
C LEU A 228 -1.22 0.45 14.97
N THR A 229 -2.12 -0.51 14.93
CA THR A 229 -1.83 -1.87 15.40
C THR A 229 -1.29 -2.67 14.23
N PHE A 230 0.00 -3.00 14.27
CA PHE A 230 0.69 -3.66 13.17
C PHE A 230 1.79 -4.58 13.65
N ARG A 231 2.22 -5.47 12.77
CA ARG A 231 3.45 -6.26 12.88
C ARG A 231 4.23 -6.09 11.57
N LEU A 232 5.53 -5.89 11.68
CA LEU A 232 6.43 -5.71 10.55
C LEU A 232 7.47 -6.82 10.55
N ALA A 233 7.53 -7.62 9.49
CA ALA A 233 8.61 -8.57 9.25
C ALA A 233 9.45 -8.12 8.05
N TYR A 234 10.77 -8.38 8.09
CA TYR A 234 11.68 -8.06 7.01
C TYR A 234 12.68 -9.18 6.73
N SER A 235 13.08 -9.27 5.45
CA SER A 235 13.99 -10.30 4.94
C SER A 235 15.46 -9.95 5.18
N THR A 236 16.33 -10.96 4.99
CA THR A 236 17.74 -10.71 4.75
C THR A 236 17.94 -9.94 3.43
N PRO A 237 19.03 -9.15 3.27
CA PRO A 237 19.40 -8.56 1.99
C PRO A 237 19.66 -9.63 0.91
N PHE A 238 19.25 -9.35 -0.33
CA PHE A 238 19.49 -10.23 -1.48
C PHE A 238 19.82 -9.41 -2.75
N ILE A 239 20.39 -10.09 -3.77
CA ILE A 239 20.97 -9.44 -4.96
C ILE A 239 20.27 -9.80 -6.27
N SER A 240 19.14 -10.49 -6.24
CA SER A 240 18.43 -10.90 -7.48
C SER A 240 16.94 -10.65 -7.39
N LEU A 241 16.36 -10.09 -8.46
CA LEU A 241 14.91 -9.92 -8.59
C LEU A 241 14.14 -11.24 -8.45
N SER A 242 14.78 -12.39 -8.80
CA SER A 242 14.17 -13.71 -8.64
C SER A 242 13.93 -14.14 -7.19
N LYS A 243 14.53 -13.43 -6.23
CA LYS A 243 14.39 -13.75 -4.81
C LYS A 243 13.23 -13.01 -4.13
N PHE A 244 12.55 -12.07 -4.79
CA PHE A 244 11.43 -11.34 -4.18
C PHE A 244 10.29 -12.26 -3.73
N ASN A 245 9.91 -13.25 -4.53
CA ASN A 245 8.90 -14.23 -4.13
C ASN A 245 9.32 -14.98 -2.86
N GLN A 246 10.54 -15.49 -2.81
CA GLN A 246 11.04 -16.22 -1.66
C GLN A 246 11.16 -15.30 -0.42
N SER A 247 11.68 -14.09 -0.59
CA SER A 247 11.82 -13.13 0.52
C SER A 247 10.46 -12.70 1.09
N TYR A 248 9.43 -12.60 0.25
CA TYR A 248 8.06 -12.38 0.70
C TYR A 248 7.53 -13.56 1.52
N ILE A 249 7.70 -14.80 1.01
CA ILE A 249 7.32 -16.02 1.73
C ILE A 249 8.03 -16.11 3.08
N ASP A 250 9.29 -15.73 3.15
CA ASP A 250 10.07 -15.73 4.39
C ASP A 250 9.55 -14.68 5.40
N CYS A 251 9.20 -13.47 4.93
CA CYS A 251 8.55 -12.45 5.78
C CYS A 251 7.15 -12.90 6.25
N ASP A 252 6.36 -13.52 5.37
CA ASP A 252 5.04 -14.04 5.71
C ASP A 252 5.13 -15.14 6.77
N LEU A 253 6.06 -16.06 6.59
CA LEU A 253 6.35 -17.11 7.57
C LEU A 253 6.83 -16.51 8.90
N ALA A 254 7.69 -15.49 8.87
CA ALA A 254 8.15 -14.80 10.08
C ALA A 254 6.97 -14.22 10.87
N LEU A 255 6.01 -13.58 10.21
CA LEU A 255 4.79 -13.07 10.84
C LEU A 255 3.93 -14.18 11.46
N GLN A 256 3.90 -15.36 10.85
CA GLN A 256 3.10 -16.51 11.33
C GLN A 256 3.72 -17.20 12.54
N ILE A 257 5.07 -17.34 12.55
CA ILE A 257 5.75 -18.16 13.56
C ILE A 257 6.29 -17.37 14.76
N SER A 258 6.42 -16.04 14.65
CA SER A 258 6.86 -15.19 15.76
C SER A 258 5.80 -15.03 16.83
N ASP A 259 6.21 -14.65 18.03
CA ASP A 259 5.31 -14.33 19.13
C ASP A 259 4.36 -13.18 18.72
N GLU A 260 3.09 -13.27 19.10
CA GLU A 260 2.10 -12.22 18.79
C GLU A 260 2.45 -10.85 19.39
N LYS A 261 3.29 -10.82 20.42
CA LYS A 261 3.79 -9.60 21.06
C LYS A 261 4.96 -8.96 20.32
N GLU A 262 5.57 -9.69 19.39
CA GLU A 262 6.68 -9.17 18.58
C GLU A 262 6.10 -8.43 17.37
N ASP A 263 6.29 -7.12 17.35
CA ASP A 263 5.78 -6.23 16.30
C ASP A 263 6.85 -5.80 15.27
N PHE A 264 8.16 -6.09 15.53
CA PHE A 264 9.27 -5.83 14.63
C PHE A 264 10.17 -7.06 14.51
N ILE A 265 10.08 -7.78 13.40
CA ILE A 265 10.56 -9.16 13.27
C ILE A 265 11.59 -9.26 12.17
N SER A 266 12.82 -9.62 12.52
CA SER A 266 13.86 -10.02 11.56
C SER A 266 13.69 -11.49 11.19
N PHE A 267 13.65 -11.80 9.88
CA PHE A 267 13.61 -13.19 9.44
C PHE A 267 14.81 -14.00 9.95
N VAL A 268 15.99 -13.38 10.05
CA VAL A 268 17.21 -14.06 10.56
C VAL A 268 16.99 -14.63 11.96
N GLU A 269 16.28 -13.91 12.83
CA GLU A 269 16.07 -14.34 14.22
C GLU A 269 15.14 -15.55 14.31
N VAL A 270 14.22 -15.67 13.35
CA VAL A 270 13.25 -16.77 13.31
C VAL A 270 13.60 -17.86 12.32
N GLU A 271 14.65 -17.69 11.52
CA GLU A 271 15.08 -18.65 10.48
C GLU A 271 15.30 -20.07 11.02
N PRO A 272 15.94 -20.31 12.19
CA PRO A 272 16.04 -21.66 12.74
C PRO A 272 14.69 -22.33 13.00
N LYS A 273 13.70 -21.56 13.45
CA LYS A 273 12.32 -22.03 13.64
C LYS A 273 11.63 -22.25 12.30
N ALA A 274 11.86 -21.37 11.33
CA ALA A 274 11.32 -21.48 9.97
C ALA A 274 11.75 -22.79 9.27
N LEU A 275 12.96 -23.29 9.52
CA LEU A 275 13.41 -24.59 9.01
C LEU A 275 12.48 -25.72 9.47
N ILE A 276 12.04 -25.70 10.74
CA ILE A 276 11.12 -26.72 11.29
C ILE A 276 9.76 -26.62 10.61
N TYR A 277 9.32 -25.42 10.28
CA TYR A 277 8.04 -25.20 9.57
C TYR A 277 8.08 -25.67 8.10
N LYS A 278 9.26 -25.85 7.50
CA LYS A 278 9.48 -26.38 6.14
C LYS A 278 9.69 -27.90 6.10
N ILE A 279 9.85 -28.59 7.23
CA ILE A 279 10.02 -30.05 7.29
C ILE A 279 8.71 -30.74 6.83
N ASP A 280 8.82 -31.90 6.21
CA ASP A 280 7.68 -32.74 5.86
C ASP A 280 6.82 -33.06 7.10
N ARG A 281 5.47 -33.03 6.95
CA ARG A 281 4.54 -33.21 8.03
C ARG A 281 4.70 -34.57 8.74
N VAL A 282 4.82 -35.63 7.99
CA VAL A 282 4.93 -37.01 8.53
C VAL A 282 6.20 -37.16 9.37
N TRP A 283 7.32 -36.53 8.94
CA TRP A 283 8.55 -36.48 9.72
C TRP A 283 8.38 -35.67 11.00
N GLY A 284 7.70 -34.54 10.91
CA GLY A 284 7.40 -33.68 12.06
C GLY A 284 6.56 -34.41 13.10
N GLU A 285 5.47 -35.05 12.69
CA GLU A 285 4.59 -35.85 13.56
C GLU A 285 5.36 -36.99 14.24
N LYS A 286 6.08 -37.80 13.47
CA LYS A 286 6.87 -38.91 14.03
C LYS A 286 7.93 -38.45 15.05
N PHE A 287 8.55 -37.31 14.81
CA PHE A 287 9.53 -36.74 15.74
C PHE A 287 8.85 -36.22 17.00
N THR A 288 7.73 -35.49 16.87
CA THR A 288 6.98 -34.91 17.96
C THR A 288 6.39 -35.99 18.85
N ASP A 289 5.74 -37.03 18.30
CA ASP A 289 5.14 -38.14 19.05
C ASP A 289 6.14 -38.91 19.89
N ARG A 290 7.40 -38.99 19.43
CA ARG A 290 8.46 -39.68 20.16
C ARG A 290 8.98 -38.87 21.35
N ILE A 291 8.97 -37.53 21.26
CA ILE A 291 9.58 -36.64 22.25
C ILE A 291 8.57 -36.07 23.22
N MET A 292 7.42 -35.62 22.70
CA MET A 292 6.40 -34.91 23.48
C MET A 292 5.61 -35.87 24.37
N ASP A 293 5.95 -35.91 25.64
CA ASP A 293 5.20 -36.61 26.65
C ASP A 293 4.35 -35.66 27.52
N LYS A 294 3.57 -36.21 28.44
CA LYS A 294 2.71 -35.43 29.35
C LYS A 294 3.49 -34.41 30.19
N THR A 295 4.74 -34.74 30.59
CA THR A 295 5.57 -33.87 31.42
C THR A 295 6.10 -32.69 30.59
N ILE A 296 6.54 -32.93 29.34
CA ILE A 296 6.98 -31.87 28.45
C ILE A 296 5.83 -30.95 28.10
N VAL A 297 4.66 -31.48 27.74
CA VAL A 297 3.43 -30.69 27.47
C VAL A 297 3.08 -29.83 28.68
N LYS A 298 3.11 -30.40 29.90
CA LYS A 298 2.78 -29.67 31.14
C LYS A 298 3.74 -28.50 31.41
N TYR A 299 5.01 -28.64 31.06
CA TYR A 299 6.04 -27.64 31.34
C TYR A 299 6.58 -26.95 30.05
N SER A 300 5.81 -27.01 28.96
CA SER A 300 6.16 -26.40 27.67
C SER A 300 6.50 -24.91 27.81
N ASP A 301 5.66 -24.15 28.53
CA ASP A 301 5.91 -22.70 28.76
C ASP A 301 7.20 -22.47 29.57
N THR A 302 7.49 -23.38 30.53
CA THR A 302 8.73 -23.30 31.31
C THR A 302 9.95 -23.52 30.42
N LEU A 303 9.90 -24.50 29.51
CA LEU A 303 10.97 -24.77 28.56
C LEU A 303 11.13 -23.63 27.54
N ASP A 304 10.05 -23.10 26.98
CA ASP A 304 10.10 -21.98 26.04
C ASP A 304 10.82 -20.77 26.66
N VAL A 305 10.44 -20.36 27.87
CA VAL A 305 11.08 -19.24 28.56
C VAL A 305 12.53 -19.56 28.94
N PHE A 306 12.81 -20.81 29.36
CA PHE A 306 14.15 -21.23 29.71
C PHE A 306 15.12 -21.21 28.52
N PHE A 307 14.66 -21.65 27.35
CA PHE A 307 15.45 -21.61 26.12
C PHE A 307 15.60 -20.18 25.59
N LYS A 308 14.55 -19.37 25.66
CA LYS A 308 14.59 -17.93 25.30
C LYS A 308 15.61 -17.16 26.16
N ASN A 309 15.76 -17.57 27.41
CA ASN A 309 16.74 -16.99 28.35
C ASN A 309 18.13 -17.69 28.32
N ASN A 310 18.45 -18.34 27.20
CA ASN A 310 19.75 -19.00 27.02
C ASN A 310 20.13 -19.93 28.17
N LEU A 311 19.21 -20.73 28.69
CA LEU A 311 19.37 -21.66 29.77
C LEU A 311 19.70 -20.98 31.13
N ASN A 312 19.39 -19.71 31.27
CA ASN A 312 19.64 -18.96 32.50
C ASN A 312 18.54 -19.23 33.54
N ILE A 313 18.88 -19.94 34.60
CA ILE A 313 17.91 -20.34 35.63
C ILE A 313 17.34 -19.15 36.40
N GLN A 314 18.17 -18.14 36.73
CA GLN A 314 17.70 -17.00 37.52
C GLN A 314 16.76 -16.15 36.72
N GLN A 315 17.16 -15.74 35.52
CA GLN A 315 16.31 -14.94 34.63
C GLN A 315 15.00 -15.63 34.31
N THR A 316 15.01 -16.94 34.04
CA THR A 316 13.81 -17.72 33.78
C THR A 316 12.88 -17.80 34.99
N ALA A 317 13.41 -17.94 36.19
CA ALA A 317 12.61 -17.94 37.40
C ALA A 317 11.93 -16.59 37.64
N ASP A 318 12.67 -15.49 37.41
CA ASP A 318 12.15 -14.14 37.54
C ASP A 318 11.05 -13.86 36.49
N ASP A 319 11.24 -14.21 35.21
CA ASP A 319 10.28 -13.99 34.12
C ASP A 319 9.00 -14.84 34.29
N LEU A 320 9.12 -16.02 34.90
CA LEU A 320 7.98 -16.89 35.21
C LEU A 320 7.34 -16.62 36.58
N TYR A 321 7.86 -15.64 37.34
CA TYR A 321 7.42 -15.34 38.70
C TYR A 321 7.51 -16.57 39.62
N LEU A 322 8.56 -17.39 39.48
CA LEU A 322 8.78 -18.59 40.25
C LEU A 322 10.00 -18.45 41.18
N HIS A 323 9.95 -19.16 42.32
CA HIS A 323 11.16 -19.33 43.10
C HIS A 323 12.18 -20.21 42.32
N ARG A 324 13.47 -19.87 42.36
CA ARG A 324 14.54 -20.61 41.68
C ARG A 324 14.48 -22.12 41.90
N ASN A 325 14.22 -22.56 43.13
CA ASN A 325 14.11 -23.99 43.45
C ASN A 325 12.92 -24.68 42.77
N THR A 326 11.83 -23.97 42.56
CA THR A 326 10.67 -24.48 41.82
C THR A 326 10.98 -24.70 40.34
N LEU A 327 11.73 -23.78 39.72
CA LEU A 327 12.22 -23.94 38.35
C LEU A 327 13.17 -25.16 38.27
N ILE A 328 14.16 -25.26 39.14
CA ILE A 328 15.08 -26.41 39.18
C ILE A 328 14.31 -27.72 39.34
N TYR A 329 13.29 -27.76 40.21
CA TYR A 329 12.45 -28.93 40.36
C TYR A 329 11.74 -29.29 39.05
N ARG A 330 11.16 -28.31 38.33
CA ARG A 330 10.49 -28.57 37.04
C ARG A 330 11.46 -29.14 36.00
N LEU A 331 12.67 -28.54 35.87
CA LEU A 331 13.70 -29.02 34.93
C LEU A 331 14.17 -30.43 35.27
N SER A 332 14.42 -30.72 36.55
CA SER A 332 14.82 -32.06 37.02
C SER A 332 13.67 -33.09 36.87
N LYS A 333 12.40 -32.65 36.97
CA LYS A 333 11.24 -33.51 36.73
C LYS A 333 11.17 -33.91 35.26
N ILE A 334 11.40 -32.97 34.33
CA ILE A 334 11.48 -33.26 32.90
C ILE A 334 12.59 -34.29 32.63
N GLU A 335 13.80 -34.07 33.14
CA GLU A 335 14.92 -35.00 32.96
C GLU A 335 14.56 -36.41 33.48
N LYS A 336 13.98 -36.49 34.68
CA LYS A 336 13.64 -37.77 35.29
C LYS A 336 12.55 -38.55 34.51
N ASP A 337 11.53 -37.85 34.00
CA ASP A 337 10.41 -38.50 33.38
C ASP A 337 10.67 -38.82 31.88
N THR A 338 11.50 -38.04 31.20
CA THR A 338 11.72 -38.14 29.75
C THR A 338 13.12 -38.62 29.36
N GLY A 339 14.11 -38.54 30.27
CA GLY A 339 15.51 -38.79 29.97
C GLY A 339 16.23 -37.64 29.25
N TYR A 340 15.55 -36.52 28.96
CA TYR A 340 16.16 -35.34 28.36
C TYR A 340 16.47 -34.30 29.44
N ASP A 341 17.74 -33.93 29.64
CA ASP A 341 18.16 -32.86 30.55
C ASP A 341 18.10 -31.48 29.82
N PRO A 342 17.14 -30.61 30.15
CA PRO A 342 17.02 -29.30 29.48
C PRO A 342 18.22 -28.38 29.63
N LYS A 343 19.18 -28.69 30.56
CA LYS A 343 20.39 -27.91 30.80
C LYS A 343 21.57 -28.37 29.91
N LYS A 344 21.46 -29.53 29.25
CA LYS A 344 22.45 -30.04 28.30
C LYS A 344 22.09 -29.62 26.88
N PHE A 345 22.99 -28.98 26.16
CA PHE A 345 22.75 -28.41 24.83
C PHE A 345 22.05 -29.39 23.86
N ARG A 346 22.53 -30.64 23.76
CA ARG A 346 21.94 -31.63 22.84
C ARG A 346 20.47 -31.92 23.15
N ASP A 347 20.18 -32.11 24.44
CA ASP A 347 18.84 -32.43 24.89
C ASP A 347 17.93 -31.19 24.82
N ALA A 348 18.44 -30.02 25.18
CA ALA A 348 17.78 -28.75 25.05
C ALA A 348 17.37 -28.47 23.56
N LEU A 349 18.29 -28.69 22.62
CA LEU A 349 18.02 -28.57 21.20
C LEU A 349 16.93 -29.55 20.75
N THR A 350 16.97 -30.81 21.20
CA THR A 350 15.95 -31.81 20.89
C THR A 350 14.57 -31.38 21.40
N LEU A 351 14.49 -30.90 22.63
CA LEU A 351 13.26 -30.40 23.24
C LEU A 351 12.75 -29.15 22.52
N GLN A 352 13.63 -28.20 22.17
CA GLN A 352 13.26 -26.99 21.44
C GLN A 352 12.67 -27.29 20.06
N LEU A 353 13.29 -28.19 19.30
CA LEU A 353 12.78 -28.63 18.00
C LEU A 353 11.42 -29.32 18.12
N ALA A 354 11.24 -30.14 19.17
CA ALA A 354 9.96 -30.82 19.44
C ALA A 354 8.84 -29.82 19.80
N LEU A 355 9.13 -28.82 20.62
CA LEU A 355 8.18 -27.74 20.95
C LEU A 355 7.78 -26.93 19.70
N TRP A 356 8.71 -26.58 18.85
CA TRP A 356 8.40 -25.86 17.59
C TRP A 356 7.59 -26.73 16.63
N SER A 357 7.92 -28.03 16.52
CA SER A 357 7.18 -28.96 15.67
C SER A 357 5.75 -29.18 16.19
N ASP A 358 5.55 -29.34 17.49
CA ASP A 358 4.23 -29.47 18.12
C ASP A 358 3.36 -28.22 17.88
N LYS A 359 3.93 -27.01 18.05
CA LYS A 359 3.23 -25.74 17.76
C LYS A 359 2.78 -25.65 16.29
N ARG A 360 3.68 -26.04 15.36
CA ARG A 360 3.35 -26.08 13.94
C ARG A 360 2.20 -27.04 13.63
N LEU A 361 2.24 -28.26 14.17
CA LEU A 361 1.22 -29.26 13.90
C LEU A 361 -0.16 -28.80 14.40
N LYS A 362 -0.21 -28.15 15.55
CA LYS A 362 -1.44 -27.57 16.12
C LYS A 362 -1.96 -26.36 15.34
N SER A 363 -1.08 -25.56 14.73
CA SER A 363 -1.48 -24.37 13.95
C SER A 363 -2.08 -24.69 12.58
N VAL A 364 -1.89 -25.89 12.06
CA VAL A 364 -2.43 -26.35 10.77
C VAL A 364 -3.81 -27.00 10.92
N GLU A 365 -4.23 -27.31 12.16
CA GLU A 365 -5.54 -27.90 12.47
C GLU A 365 -6.63 -26.85 12.73
N LEU A 366 -6.29 -25.57 12.76
CA LEU A 366 -7.18 -24.40 12.88
C LEU A 366 -7.33 -23.68 11.54
#